data_47da2a2edc8a4c1640ce4fb59503bb8a
#
_entry.id   47da2a2edc8a4c1640ce4fb59503bb8a
#
_cell.length_a   1.000
_cell.length_b   1.000
_cell.length_c   1.000
_cell.angle_alpha   90.00
_cell.angle_beta   90.00
_cell.angle_gamma   90.00
#
_symmetry.space_group_name_H-M   'P 1'
#
loop_
_entity.id
_entity.type
_entity.pdbx_description
1 polymer ?
#
loop_
_entity_poly.entity_id
_entity_poly.type
_entity_poly.pdbx_seq_one_letter_code
_entity_poly.pdbx_strand_id
1 'polypeptide(L)'
;MPALGYSLPMHASRPATMNAEAAEGLAIAALGHIAADPVLLPRFLAITGIEAGQIRQAAREPGFLAGVLQFLMTHEPTLSAFCEASGHAPAAVGAALRALPFGDDRFDIAP
;
A
#
# COMPACT_ATOMS: atom_id res chain seq x y z
N MET A 1 -17.51 29.94 -18.14
CA MET A 1 -17.49 29.45 -18.09
C MET A 1 -17.34 28.63 -17.85
N PRO A 2 -17.42 28.79 -17.86
CA PRO A 2 -17.33 27.92 -17.69
C PRO A 2 -16.93 27.18 -17.20
N ALA A 3 -16.65 27.36 -17.33
CA ALA A 3 -16.39 26.52 -17.05
C ALA A 3 -16.11 25.98 -16.28
N LEU A 4 -15.99 26.37 -16.17
CA LEU A 4 -15.79 25.72 -15.52
C LEU A 4 -15.73 24.79 -14.97
N GLY A 5 -15.83 24.82 -15.06
CA GLY A 5 -15.76 23.96 -14.64
C GLY A 5 -15.75 23.18 -14.21
N TYR A 6 -15.68 23.19 -14.46
CA TYR A 6 -15.70 22.36 -14.22
C TYR A 6 -15.37 21.53 -13.83
N SER A 7 -15.04 21.69 -13.86
CA SER A 7 -14.80 20.94 -13.55
C SER A 7 -14.25 20.38 -12.99
N LEU A 8 -13.86 20.69 -13.04
CA LEU A 8 -13.19 20.19 -12.47
C LEU A 8 -13.04 19.56 -11.65
N PRO A 9 -12.61 19.77 -11.90
CA PRO A 9 -12.06 19.25 -10.74
C PRO A 9 -12.79 18.30 -9.95
N MET A 10 -13.63 17.89 -10.21
CA MET A 10 -14.27 17.03 -9.47
C MET A 10 -13.65 15.77 -9.27
N HIS A 11 -12.81 15.40 -10.09
CA HIS A 11 -12.10 14.23 -9.82
C HIS A 11 -11.17 14.46 -8.76
N ALA A 12 -10.74 15.59 -8.63
CA ALA A 12 -9.90 15.89 -7.51
C ALA A 12 -10.61 15.65 -6.23
N SER A 13 -11.90 15.58 -6.27
CA SER A 13 -12.62 15.40 -5.04
C SER A 13 -12.74 13.95 -4.64
N ARG A 14 -11.97 13.09 -5.24
CA ARG A 14 -11.98 11.73 -4.84
C ARG A 14 -10.68 11.29 -4.32
N PRO A 15 -10.19 11.89 -3.25
CA PRO A 15 -8.88 11.54 -2.74
C PRO A 15 -8.83 10.14 -2.20
N ALA A 16 -9.93 9.60 -1.80
CA ALA A 16 -9.91 8.27 -1.26
C ALA A 16 -9.88 7.21 -2.34
N THR A 17 -10.06 7.61 -3.59
CA THR A 17 -10.07 6.69 -4.69
C THR A 17 -8.72 6.67 -5.35
N MET A 18 -8.21 5.49 -5.61
CA MET A 18 -6.91 5.36 -6.22
C MET A 18 -6.99 4.25 -7.24
N ASN A 19 -6.41 4.44 -8.42
CA ASN A 19 -6.44 3.38 -9.41
C ASN A 19 -5.40 2.32 -9.06
N ALA A 20 -5.53 1.17 -9.71
CA ALA A 20 -4.67 0.03 -9.37
C ALA A 20 -3.21 0.33 -9.64
N GLU A 21 -2.93 1.08 -10.70
CA GLU A 21 -1.55 1.37 -11.04
C GLU A 21 -0.87 2.23 -9.99
N ALA A 22 -1.57 3.25 -9.53
CA ALA A 22 -1.04 4.10 -8.48
C ALA A 22 -0.89 3.33 -7.17
N ALA A 23 -1.84 2.44 -6.90
CA ALA A 23 -1.77 1.62 -5.70
C ALA A 23 -0.58 0.68 -5.74
N GLU A 24 -0.30 0.10 -6.90
CA GLU A 24 0.87 -0.75 -7.04
C GLU A 24 2.15 0.03 -6.82
N GLY A 25 2.23 1.23 -7.37
CA GLY A 25 3.42 2.05 -7.18
C GLY A 25 3.66 2.37 -5.73
N LEU A 26 2.60 2.70 -5.01
CA LEU A 26 2.72 3.00 -3.60
C LEU A 26 3.16 1.74 -2.82
N ALA A 27 2.59 0.59 -3.16
CA ALA A 27 2.93 -0.65 -2.46
C ALA A 27 4.36 -1.07 -2.75
N ILE A 28 4.84 -0.83 -3.97
CA ILE A 28 6.22 -1.15 -4.30
C ILE A 28 7.17 -0.24 -3.53
N ALA A 29 6.80 1.04 -3.38
CA ALA A 29 7.59 1.94 -2.56
C ALA A 29 7.62 1.46 -1.10
N ALA A 30 6.50 0.97 -0.62
CA ALA A 30 6.42 0.43 0.74
C ALA A 30 7.31 -0.80 0.90
N LEU A 31 7.31 -1.67 -0.11
CA LEU A 31 8.18 -2.84 -0.06
C LEU A 31 9.63 -2.42 -0.03
N GLY A 32 10.01 -1.41 -0.82
CA GLY A 32 11.37 -0.90 -0.79
C GLY A 32 11.75 -0.35 0.57
N HIS A 33 10.81 0.32 1.22
CA HIS A 33 11.05 0.86 2.55
C HIS A 33 11.30 -0.28 3.56
N ILE A 34 10.49 -1.33 3.48
CA ILE A 34 10.66 -2.48 4.35
C ILE A 34 11.99 -3.17 4.07
N ALA A 35 12.31 -3.35 2.79
CA ALA A 35 13.51 -4.08 2.42
C ALA A 35 14.79 -3.35 2.80
N ALA A 36 14.72 -2.03 2.89
CA ALA A 36 15.89 -1.24 3.24
C ALA A 36 16.12 -1.17 4.74
N ASP A 37 15.17 -1.64 5.53
CA ASP A 37 15.25 -1.51 6.97
C ASP A 37 15.70 -2.83 7.59
N PRO A 38 16.83 -2.85 8.31
CA PRO A 38 17.35 -4.11 8.85
C PRO A 38 16.49 -4.74 9.92
N VAL A 39 15.52 -4.02 10.45
CA VAL A 39 14.60 -4.57 11.45
C VAL A 39 13.32 -5.01 10.79
N LEU A 40 12.81 -4.22 9.85
CA LEU A 40 11.51 -4.50 9.26
C LEU A 40 11.53 -5.69 8.31
N LEU A 41 12.60 -5.84 7.55
CA LEU A 41 12.62 -6.91 6.58
C LEU A 41 12.54 -8.28 7.23
N PRO A 42 13.35 -8.59 8.24
CA PRO A 42 13.20 -9.90 8.88
C PRO A 42 11.84 -10.10 9.51
N ARG A 43 11.25 -9.05 10.03
CA ARG A 43 9.92 -9.17 10.63
C ARG A 43 8.87 -9.46 9.56
N PHE A 44 8.96 -8.76 8.44
CA PHE A 44 8.04 -9.00 7.34
C PHE A 44 8.16 -10.43 6.84
N LEU A 45 9.38 -10.92 6.68
CA LEU A 45 9.59 -12.28 6.22
C LEU A 45 9.07 -13.30 7.20
N ALA A 46 9.25 -13.04 8.50
CA ALA A 46 8.77 -13.97 9.52
C ALA A 46 7.25 -14.04 9.52
N ILE A 47 6.59 -12.90 9.33
CA ILE A 47 5.14 -12.86 9.37
C ILE A 47 4.54 -13.50 8.13
N THR A 48 5.15 -13.28 6.97
CA THR A 48 4.61 -13.79 5.72
C THR A 48 5.05 -15.21 5.42
N GLY A 49 6.13 -15.67 6.05
CA GLY A 49 6.68 -16.98 5.74
C GLY A 49 7.49 -17.02 4.46
N ILE A 50 7.74 -15.88 3.84
CA ILE A 50 8.47 -15.82 2.60
C ILE A 50 9.96 -15.77 2.89
N GLU A 51 10.75 -16.52 2.13
CA GLU A 51 12.20 -16.47 2.28
C GLU A 51 12.76 -15.32 1.47
N ALA A 52 13.85 -14.74 1.97
CA ALA A 52 14.41 -13.55 1.36
C ALA A 52 14.70 -13.75 -0.12
N GLY A 53 15.18 -14.93 -0.51
CA GLY A 53 15.48 -15.18 -1.90
C GLY A 53 14.25 -15.33 -2.78
N GLN A 54 13.07 -15.41 -2.19
CA GLN A 54 11.84 -15.62 -2.93
C GLN A 54 10.99 -14.38 -3.04
N ILE A 55 11.46 -13.25 -2.52
CA ILE A 55 10.64 -12.04 -2.53
C ILE A 55 10.26 -11.64 -3.95
N ARG A 56 11.21 -11.73 -4.87
CA ARG A 56 10.96 -11.30 -6.24
C ARG A 56 9.86 -12.13 -6.87
N GLN A 57 9.88 -13.42 -6.61
CA GLN A 57 8.88 -14.29 -7.14
C GLN A 57 7.55 -14.10 -6.44
N ALA A 58 7.57 -13.93 -5.12
CA ALA A 58 6.36 -13.70 -4.35
C ALA A 58 5.68 -12.41 -4.77
N ALA A 59 6.46 -11.42 -5.18
CA ALA A 59 5.89 -10.13 -5.57
C ALA A 59 5.00 -10.24 -6.80
N ARG A 60 5.06 -11.35 -7.51
CA ARG A 60 4.19 -11.55 -8.66
C ARG A 60 2.87 -12.16 -8.29
N GLU A 61 2.74 -12.62 -7.06
CA GLU A 61 1.50 -13.25 -6.64
C GLU A 61 0.43 -12.21 -6.39
N PRO A 62 -0.81 -12.49 -6.81
CA PRO A 62 -1.90 -11.58 -6.46
C PRO A 62 -2.02 -11.56 -4.96
N GLY A 63 -2.18 -10.42 -4.40
CA GLY A 63 -2.31 -10.28 -2.97
C GLY A 63 -1.02 -10.00 -2.24
N PHE A 64 0.14 -10.17 -2.90
CA PHE A 64 1.39 -9.88 -2.23
C PHE A 64 1.48 -8.40 -1.85
N LEU A 65 1.16 -7.52 -2.78
CA LEU A 65 1.26 -6.09 -2.51
C LEU A 65 0.26 -5.65 -1.46
N ALA A 66 -0.93 -6.25 -1.46
CA ALA A 66 -1.89 -5.95 -0.41
C ALA A 66 -1.31 -6.36 0.95
N GLY A 67 -0.64 -7.50 0.99
CA GLY A 67 0.00 -7.95 2.22
C GLY A 67 1.08 -7.00 2.70
N VAL A 68 1.83 -6.39 1.77
CA VAL A 68 2.84 -5.41 2.13
C VAL A 68 2.19 -4.22 2.84
N LEU A 69 1.09 -3.73 2.30
CA LEU A 69 0.42 -2.59 2.91
C LEU A 69 -0.26 -2.96 4.22
N GLN A 70 -0.80 -4.17 4.30
CA GLN A 70 -1.39 -4.63 5.55
C GLN A 70 -0.33 -4.70 6.64
N PHE A 71 0.87 -5.14 6.29
CA PHE A 71 1.96 -5.17 7.25
C PHE A 71 2.26 -3.78 7.80
N LEU A 72 2.29 -2.77 6.92
CA LEU A 72 2.51 -1.40 7.39
C LEU A 72 1.40 -0.97 8.32
N MET A 73 0.18 -1.31 7.98
CA MET A 73 -0.96 -0.79 8.73
C MET A 73 -1.18 -1.48 10.06
N THR A 74 -0.51 -2.60 10.29
CA THR A 74 -0.63 -3.26 11.58
C THR A 74 0.30 -2.67 12.63
N HIS A 75 1.22 -1.78 12.22
CA HIS A 75 2.18 -1.21 13.18
C HIS A 75 2.34 0.27 12.88
N GLU A 76 1.72 1.08 13.69
CA GLU A 76 1.62 2.50 13.42
C GLU A 76 2.96 3.21 13.28
N PRO A 77 3.97 2.92 14.11
CA PRO A 77 5.25 3.58 13.91
C PRO A 77 5.87 3.28 12.55
N THR A 78 5.67 2.06 12.03
CA THR A 78 6.19 1.71 10.72
C THR A 78 5.44 2.49 9.63
N LEU A 79 4.12 2.57 9.76
CA LEU A 79 3.32 3.32 8.81
C LEU A 79 3.73 4.78 8.80
N SER A 80 3.90 5.38 9.98
CA SER A 80 4.29 6.76 10.06
C SER A 80 5.65 7.01 9.44
N ALA A 81 6.59 6.13 9.69
CA ALA A 81 7.93 6.29 9.13
C ALA A 81 7.91 6.20 7.61
N PHE A 82 7.12 5.28 7.07
CA PHE A 82 7.00 5.19 5.63
C PHE A 82 6.36 6.45 5.06
N CYS A 83 5.32 6.94 5.70
CA CYS A 83 4.63 8.12 5.21
C CYS A 83 5.56 9.33 5.22
N GLU A 84 6.37 9.47 6.26
CA GLU A 84 7.32 10.57 6.31
C GLU A 84 8.38 10.46 5.25
N ALA A 85 8.88 9.26 5.03
CA ALA A 85 9.96 9.05 4.07
C ALA A 85 9.48 9.20 2.64
N SER A 86 8.25 8.80 2.37
CA SER A 86 7.76 8.75 0.99
C SER A 86 6.93 9.96 0.60
N GLY A 87 6.42 10.69 1.57
CA GLY A 87 5.53 11.80 1.29
C GLY A 87 4.07 11.40 1.11
N HIS A 88 3.76 10.12 1.24
CA HIS A 88 2.37 9.68 1.16
C HIS A 88 1.67 9.91 2.50
N ALA A 89 0.39 10.20 2.45
CA ALA A 89 -0.40 10.30 3.67
C ALA A 89 -0.87 8.93 4.11
N PRO A 90 -1.12 8.73 5.40
CA PRO A 90 -1.66 7.43 5.85
C PRO A 90 -2.95 7.07 5.15
N ALA A 91 -3.79 8.04 4.84
CA ALA A 91 -5.04 7.77 4.13
C ALA A 91 -4.77 7.22 2.73
N ALA A 92 -3.66 7.63 2.11
CA ALA A 92 -3.31 7.14 0.79
C ALA A 92 -2.92 5.67 0.86
N VAL A 93 -2.27 5.25 1.95
CA VAL A 93 -1.92 3.86 2.12
C VAL A 93 -3.18 3.00 2.21
N GLY A 94 -4.17 3.46 2.99
CA GLY A 94 -5.43 2.75 3.08
C GLY A 94 -6.16 2.69 1.75
N ALA A 95 -6.15 3.79 1.00
CA ALA A 95 -6.79 3.81 -0.31
C ALA A 95 -6.10 2.85 -1.26
N ALA A 96 -4.78 2.78 -1.21
CA ALA A 96 -4.03 1.87 -2.06
C ALA A 96 -4.37 0.43 -1.71
N LEU A 97 -4.48 0.12 -0.44
CA LEU A 97 -4.83 -1.23 -0.02
C LEU A 97 -6.18 -1.64 -0.60
N ARG A 98 -7.15 -0.73 -0.53
CA ARG A 98 -8.48 -1.05 -1.06
C ARG A 98 -8.49 -1.19 -2.57
N ALA A 99 -7.55 -0.56 -3.26
CA ALA A 99 -7.48 -0.65 -4.72
C ALA A 99 -6.73 -1.87 -5.22
N LEU A 100 -6.05 -2.57 -4.33
CA LEU A 100 -5.25 -3.72 -4.73
C LEU A 100 -6.07 -5.01 -4.63
N PRO A 101 -5.73 -6.01 -5.43
CA PRO A 101 -6.40 -7.31 -5.31
C PRO A 101 -6.25 -7.87 -3.91
N PHE A 102 -7.33 -8.38 -3.38
CA PHE A 102 -7.40 -9.04 -2.08
C PHE A 102 -7.22 -8.09 -0.90
N GLY A 103 -7.07 -6.80 -1.15
CA GLY A 103 -6.88 -5.89 -0.05
C GLY A 103 -8.15 -5.62 0.71
N ASP A 104 -9.19 -5.26 -0.04
CA ASP A 104 -10.43 -4.89 0.56
C ASP A 104 -11.16 -6.05 1.18
N ASP A 105 -11.25 -7.10 0.44
CA ASP A 105 -12.02 -8.25 0.84
C ASP A 105 -11.47 -8.93 2.06
N ARG A 106 -10.16 -8.95 2.18
CA ARG A 106 -9.57 -9.64 3.30
C ARG A 106 -9.95 -9.04 4.62
N PHE A 107 -10.07 -7.75 4.62
CA PHE A 107 -10.45 -7.08 5.82
C PHE A 107 -11.89 -7.30 6.15
N ASP A 108 -12.75 -7.23 5.17
CA ASP A 108 -14.16 -7.28 5.42
C ASP A 108 -14.64 -8.64 5.80
N ILE A 109 -13.98 -9.63 5.34
CA ILE A 109 -14.43 -10.93 5.60
C ILE A 109 -14.06 -11.43 6.91
N ALA A 110 -13.15 -10.84 7.54
CA ALA A 110 -12.78 -11.33 8.84
C ALA A 110 -14.02 -11.36 9.66
N PRO A 111 -14.53 -12.42 9.98
CA PRO A 111 -15.80 -12.50 10.71
C PRO A 111 -15.65 -12.30 12.17
#